data_b40f9cec3929f17f1ed1daed8d03c522
#
_entry.id   b40f9cec3929f17f1ed1daed8d03c522
#
_cell.length_a   1.000
_cell.length_b   1.000
_cell.length_c   1.000
_cell.angle_alpha   90.00
_cell.angle_beta   90.00
_cell.angle_gamma   90.00
#
_symmetry.space_group_name_H-M   'P 1'
#
loop_
_entity.id
_entity.type
_entity.pdbx_description
1 polymer ?
#
loop_
_entity_poly.entity_id
_entity_poly.type
_entity_poly.pdbx_seq_one_letter_code
_entity_poly.pdbx_strand_id
1 'polypeptide(L)'
;MFLGNYPHDPNRDAVIWFYEEMWPLIKREVPEVRFYVVGKDPTPDLRELARRDPAVVVTGTVDDVRPYFERSKVFVCPVRIGGGFRGKILEAMSMGLPIVSTSLGAEGVPAESGGQMFIEDDPEAFAHRVVELLRNEGLCRRLGDEARRMAVDCFSWEKGVELLEQVLEEVLAEG
;
A
#
# COMPACT_ATOMS: atom_id res chain seq x y z
N MET A 1 -4.51 -2.75 5.65
CA MET A 1 -3.35 -2.26 6.45
C MET A 1 -2.60 -1.15 5.71
N PHE A 2 -1.83 -0.33 6.43
CA PHE A 2 -0.85 0.62 5.89
C PHE A 2 0.49 0.44 6.61
N LEU A 3 1.60 0.60 5.88
CA LEU A 3 2.96 0.46 6.41
C LEU A 3 3.73 1.78 6.28
N GLY A 4 4.40 2.23 7.35
CA GLY A 4 5.16 3.47 7.30
C GLY A 4 6.17 3.70 8.41
N ASN A 5 7.08 4.65 8.14
CA ASN A 5 7.90 5.31 9.15
C ASN A 5 7.20 6.64 9.48
N TYR A 6 6.66 6.80 10.69
CA TYR A 6 5.70 7.87 11.01
C TYR A 6 6.30 9.23 11.42
N PRO A 7 7.57 9.37 11.79
CA PRO A 7 8.24 10.66 11.76
C PRO A 7 8.28 11.34 10.39
N HIS A 8 8.07 10.57 9.31
CA HIS A 8 7.97 11.12 7.95
C HIS A 8 6.54 11.59 7.69
N ASP A 9 6.36 12.90 7.53
CA ASP A 9 5.05 13.56 7.40
C ASP A 9 4.10 12.94 6.38
N PRO A 10 4.52 12.56 5.16
CA PRO A 10 3.65 11.90 4.20
C PRO A 10 2.98 10.61 4.71
N ASN A 11 3.66 9.83 5.55
CA ASN A 11 3.08 8.60 6.10
C ASN A 11 2.07 8.90 7.21
N ARG A 12 2.38 9.91 8.04
CA ARG A 12 1.49 10.38 9.08
C ARG A 12 0.21 10.98 8.48
N ASP A 13 0.37 11.89 7.51
CA ASP A 13 -0.74 12.52 6.79
C ASP A 13 -1.64 11.47 6.13
N ALA A 14 -1.05 10.48 5.45
CA ALA A 14 -1.78 9.41 4.79
C ALA A 14 -2.70 8.64 5.76
N VAL A 15 -2.21 8.30 6.96
CA VAL A 15 -3.03 7.61 7.97
C VAL A 15 -4.15 8.49 8.50
N ILE A 16 -3.87 9.76 8.79
CA ILE A 16 -4.87 10.70 9.31
C ILE A 16 -5.96 10.93 8.26
N TRP A 17 -5.58 11.25 7.04
CA TRP A 17 -6.51 11.47 5.94
C TRP A 17 -7.38 10.23 5.66
N PHE A 18 -6.77 9.04 5.64
CA PHE A 18 -7.53 7.80 5.49
C PHE A 18 -8.54 7.60 6.63
N TYR A 19 -8.11 7.88 7.86
CA TYR A 19 -8.98 7.72 9.03
C TYR A 19 -10.13 8.72 9.05
N GLU A 20 -9.90 9.95 8.64
CA GLU A 20 -10.91 11.00 8.66
C GLU A 20 -11.93 10.87 7.53
N GLU A 21 -11.48 10.58 6.31
CA GLU A 21 -12.31 10.66 5.11
C GLU A 21 -12.83 9.28 4.62
N MET A 22 -12.00 8.24 4.69
CA MET A 22 -12.31 6.93 4.09
C MET A 22 -12.78 5.90 5.13
N TRP A 23 -12.14 5.88 6.28
CA TRP A 23 -12.40 4.88 7.31
C TRP A 23 -13.85 4.82 7.79
N PRO A 24 -14.54 5.96 8.06
CA PRO A 24 -15.95 5.95 8.44
C PRO A 24 -16.86 5.31 7.37
N LEU A 25 -16.55 5.54 6.08
CA LEU A 25 -17.28 4.98 4.96
C LEU A 25 -17.11 3.45 4.89
N ILE A 26 -15.86 3.00 5.03
CA ILE A 26 -15.53 1.57 5.03
C ILE A 26 -16.18 0.87 6.22
N LYS A 27 -16.09 1.45 7.41
CA LYS A 27 -16.60 0.86 8.66
C LYS A 27 -18.13 0.77 8.68
N ARG A 28 -18.82 1.72 8.03
CA ARG A 28 -20.27 1.66 7.85
C ARG A 28 -20.69 0.44 7.04
N GLU A 29 -19.92 0.10 6.00
CA GLU A 29 -20.19 -1.02 5.11
C GLU A 29 -19.68 -2.38 5.65
N VAL A 30 -18.58 -2.37 6.41
CA VAL A 30 -17.94 -3.56 6.98
C VAL A 30 -17.61 -3.28 8.47
N PRO A 31 -18.60 -3.39 9.38
CA PRO A 31 -18.44 -2.96 10.79
C PRO A 31 -17.32 -3.69 11.57
N GLU A 32 -17.01 -4.94 11.20
CA GLU A 32 -16.00 -5.77 11.83
C GLU A 32 -14.57 -5.52 11.30
N VAL A 33 -14.41 -4.64 10.30
CA VAL A 33 -13.10 -4.36 9.69
C VAL A 33 -12.11 -3.78 10.72
N ARG A 34 -10.83 -4.16 10.57
CA ARG A 34 -9.72 -3.59 11.35
C ARG A 34 -8.73 -2.89 10.46
N PHE A 35 -8.21 -1.77 10.94
CA PHE A 35 -7.17 -1.02 10.27
C PHE A 35 -5.84 -1.15 11.02
N TYR A 36 -4.89 -1.87 10.42
CA TYR A 36 -3.53 -2.00 10.95
C TYR A 36 -2.65 -0.88 10.41
N VAL A 37 -2.17 -0.04 11.32
CA VAL A 37 -1.19 1.04 11.10
C VAL A 37 0.15 0.52 11.60
N VAL A 38 0.92 -0.10 10.68
CA VAL A 38 2.14 -0.84 11.02
C VAL A 38 3.36 0.03 10.76
N GLY A 39 4.32 -0.01 11.68
CA GLY A 39 5.64 0.57 11.42
C GLY A 39 6.20 1.45 12.53
N LYS A 40 7.31 2.12 12.17
CA LYS A 40 8.24 2.71 13.13
C LYS A 40 7.74 4.05 13.68
N ASP A 41 7.93 4.24 14.98
CA ASP A 41 7.82 5.51 15.71
C ASP A 41 6.49 6.25 15.46
N PRO A 42 5.30 5.63 15.74
CA PRO A 42 4.03 6.30 15.57
C PRO A 42 3.94 7.56 16.43
N THR A 43 3.47 8.63 15.83
CA THR A 43 3.29 9.93 16.50
C THR A 43 2.17 9.88 17.55
N PRO A 44 2.12 10.83 18.51
CA PRO A 44 1.09 10.83 19.56
C PRO A 44 -0.34 10.84 19.02
N ASP A 45 -0.60 11.55 17.93
CA ASP A 45 -1.90 11.62 17.27
C ASP A 45 -2.33 10.28 16.66
N LEU A 46 -1.41 9.54 16.04
CA LEU A 46 -1.71 8.19 15.55
C LEU A 46 -2.03 7.22 16.71
N ARG A 47 -1.31 7.33 17.83
CA ARG A 47 -1.63 6.56 19.04
C ARG A 47 -3.00 6.90 19.60
N GLU A 48 -3.39 8.18 19.49
CA GLU A 48 -4.71 8.64 19.92
C GLU A 48 -5.83 8.06 19.06
N LEU A 49 -5.62 7.84 17.75
CA LEU A 49 -6.60 7.15 16.90
C LEU A 49 -6.93 5.76 17.43
N ALA A 50 -5.90 4.98 17.82
CA ALA A 50 -6.10 3.65 18.38
C ALA A 50 -6.80 3.67 19.76
N ARG A 51 -6.72 4.76 20.51
CA ARG A 51 -7.46 4.91 21.76
C ARG A 51 -8.94 5.24 21.55
N ARG A 52 -9.24 6.02 20.50
CA ARG A 52 -10.60 6.43 20.14
C ARG A 52 -11.38 5.34 19.42
N ASP A 53 -10.71 4.58 18.57
CA ASP A 53 -11.31 3.51 17.78
C ASP A 53 -10.60 2.17 18.01
N PRO A 54 -11.20 1.22 18.77
CA PRO A 54 -10.61 -0.09 19.01
C PRO A 54 -10.40 -0.95 17.74
N ALA A 55 -11.00 -0.56 16.62
CA ALA A 55 -10.78 -1.22 15.33
C ALA A 55 -9.51 -0.74 14.62
N VAL A 56 -8.85 0.33 15.12
CA VAL A 56 -7.57 0.82 14.64
C VAL A 56 -6.46 0.28 15.53
N VAL A 57 -5.51 -0.43 14.93
CA VAL A 57 -4.37 -1.04 15.64
C VAL A 57 -3.07 -0.38 15.18
N VAL A 58 -2.48 0.44 16.05
CA VAL A 58 -1.19 1.09 15.82
C VAL A 58 -0.11 0.25 16.52
N THR A 59 0.74 -0.42 15.74
CA THR A 59 1.65 -1.43 16.28
C THR A 59 2.91 -0.84 16.93
N GLY A 60 3.38 0.29 16.44
CA GLY A 60 4.76 0.71 16.69
C GLY A 60 5.75 -0.10 15.86
N THR A 61 7.04 0.00 16.22
CA THR A 61 8.10 -0.77 15.59
C THR A 61 7.88 -2.26 15.82
N VAL A 62 7.95 -3.04 14.76
CA VAL A 62 7.85 -4.50 14.78
C VAL A 62 9.11 -5.11 14.16
N ASP A 63 9.53 -6.27 14.62
CA ASP A 63 10.70 -6.98 14.09
C ASP A 63 10.44 -7.54 12.69
N ASP A 64 9.18 -7.94 12.42
CA ASP A 64 8.74 -8.50 11.15
C ASP A 64 7.36 -7.98 10.78
N VAL A 65 7.26 -7.42 9.57
CA VAL A 65 6.00 -6.88 9.03
C VAL A 65 5.15 -7.92 8.31
N ARG A 66 5.75 -9.04 7.87
CA ARG A 66 5.09 -10.08 7.08
C ARG A 66 3.82 -10.65 7.75
N PRO A 67 3.79 -10.93 9.06
CA PRO A 67 2.58 -11.41 9.73
C PRO A 67 1.39 -10.45 9.65
N TYR A 68 1.65 -9.15 9.45
CA TYR A 68 0.58 -8.15 9.26
C TYR A 68 0.07 -8.14 7.82
N PHE A 69 0.93 -8.36 6.83
CA PHE A 69 0.50 -8.57 5.45
C PHE A 69 -0.37 -9.84 5.35
N GLU A 70 0.08 -10.97 5.90
CA GLU A 70 -0.63 -12.26 5.84
C GLU A 70 -2.04 -12.23 6.44
N ARG A 71 -2.25 -11.46 7.52
CA ARG A 71 -3.57 -11.31 8.17
C ARG A 71 -4.43 -10.21 7.59
N SER A 72 -3.92 -9.45 6.63
CA SER A 72 -4.64 -8.35 5.98
C SER A 72 -5.24 -8.80 4.65
N LYS A 73 -6.44 -8.32 4.33
CA LYS A 73 -7.06 -8.57 3.03
C LYS A 73 -6.72 -7.51 1.99
N VAL A 74 -6.43 -6.29 2.41
CA VAL A 74 -6.19 -5.14 1.53
C VAL A 74 -5.05 -4.29 2.09
N PHE A 75 -4.12 -3.91 1.23
CA PHE A 75 -3.15 -2.86 1.50
C PHE A 75 -3.68 -1.53 0.99
N VAL A 76 -3.63 -0.47 1.79
CA VAL A 76 -4.02 0.87 1.37
C VAL A 76 -2.81 1.78 1.34
N CYS A 77 -2.68 2.61 0.29
CA CYS A 77 -1.60 3.60 0.16
C CYS A 77 -2.18 4.99 -0.15
N PRO A 78 -2.86 5.63 0.82
CA PRO A 78 -3.53 6.91 0.65
C PRO A 78 -2.55 8.09 0.78
N VAL A 79 -1.39 8.01 0.12
CA VAL A 79 -0.36 9.05 0.15
C VAL A 79 -0.73 10.17 -0.81
N ARG A 80 -0.85 11.40 -0.30
CA ARG A 80 -1.20 12.61 -1.07
C ARG A 80 -0.15 13.72 -1.00
N ILE A 81 0.97 13.47 -0.31
CA ILE A 81 2.07 14.42 -0.13
C ILE A 81 3.39 13.74 -0.41
N GLY A 82 4.34 14.48 -0.96
CA GLY A 82 5.68 14.01 -1.31
C GLY A 82 5.75 13.43 -2.71
N GLY A 83 6.86 12.84 -3.10
CA GLY A 83 7.13 12.26 -4.41
C GLY A 83 8.01 11.02 -4.30
N GLY A 84 8.25 10.36 -5.43
CA GLY A 84 9.16 9.24 -5.58
C GLY A 84 8.53 7.86 -5.32
N PHE A 85 9.28 6.86 -5.65
CA PHE A 85 8.88 5.46 -5.59
C PHE A 85 8.56 4.97 -4.17
N ARG A 86 7.46 4.25 -4.03
CA ARG A 86 6.97 3.75 -2.73
C ARG A 86 7.31 2.27 -2.54
N GLY A 87 8.45 1.97 -1.91
CA GLY A 87 8.86 0.59 -1.62
C GLY A 87 7.79 -0.26 -0.92
N LYS A 88 6.96 0.35 -0.05
CA LYS A 88 5.84 -0.33 0.62
C LYS A 88 4.79 -0.91 -0.35
N ILE A 89 4.64 -0.34 -1.54
CA ILE A 89 3.77 -0.91 -2.59
C ILE A 89 4.39 -2.21 -3.11
N LEU A 90 5.71 -2.22 -3.38
CA LEU A 90 6.38 -3.46 -3.79
C LEU A 90 6.33 -4.54 -2.72
N GLU A 91 6.44 -4.17 -1.45
CA GLU A 91 6.28 -5.12 -0.34
C GLU A 91 4.88 -5.74 -0.38
N ALA A 92 3.83 -4.92 -0.53
CA ALA A 92 2.45 -5.41 -0.63
C ALA A 92 2.22 -6.27 -1.89
N MET A 93 2.74 -5.84 -3.06
CA MET A 93 2.70 -6.61 -4.30
C MET A 93 3.42 -7.96 -4.15
N SER A 94 4.61 -7.98 -3.56
CA SER A 94 5.39 -9.20 -3.33
C SER A 94 4.68 -10.19 -2.41
N MET A 95 3.88 -9.70 -1.48
CA MET A 95 3.03 -10.51 -0.60
C MET A 95 1.71 -10.93 -1.26
N GLY A 96 1.44 -10.53 -2.50
CA GLY A 96 0.21 -10.84 -3.22
C GLY A 96 -1.04 -10.19 -2.62
N LEU A 97 -0.87 -9.05 -1.94
CA LEU A 97 -1.99 -8.30 -1.39
C LEU A 97 -2.61 -7.39 -2.46
N PRO A 98 -3.94 -7.37 -2.61
CA PRO A 98 -4.59 -6.36 -3.42
C PRO A 98 -4.39 -4.98 -2.79
N ILE A 99 -4.17 -3.98 -3.64
CA ILE A 99 -3.77 -2.64 -3.25
C ILE A 99 -4.82 -1.63 -3.71
N VAL A 100 -5.17 -0.69 -2.84
CA VAL A 100 -5.84 0.56 -3.21
C VAL A 100 -4.91 1.71 -2.89
N SER A 101 -4.59 2.53 -3.89
CA SER A 101 -3.63 3.63 -3.78
C SER A 101 -4.20 4.91 -4.36
N THR A 102 -3.67 6.06 -3.94
CA THR A 102 -3.78 7.30 -4.72
C THR A 102 -2.84 7.25 -5.92
N SER A 103 -3.04 8.13 -6.90
CA SER A 103 -2.12 8.32 -8.02
C SER A 103 -0.70 8.62 -7.53
N LEU A 104 -0.57 9.50 -6.53
CA LEU A 104 0.72 9.83 -5.94
C LEU A 104 1.32 8.66 -5.14
N GLY A 105 0.48 7.86 -4.48
CA GLY A 105 0.91 6.65 -3.79
C GLY A 105 1.47 5.59 -4.73
N ALA A 106 0.92 5.48 -5.94
CA ALA A 106 1.34 4.54 -6.98
C ALA A 106 2.47 5.05 -7.88
N GLU A 107 2.98 6.28 -7.63
CA GLU A 107 4.03 6.90 -8.46
C GLU A 107 5.24 5.98 -8.64
N GLY A 108 5.68 5.82 -9.91
CA GLY A 108 6.82 4.98 -10.29
C GLY A 108 6.51 3.47 -10.42
N VAL A 109 5.28 3.05 -10.13
CA VAL A 109 4.83 1.67 -10.40
C VAL A 109 4.00 1.68 -11.69
N PRO A 110 4.40 0.93 -12.74
CA PRO A 110 3.70 0.91 -14.03
C PRO A 110 2.42 0.06 -13.97
N ALA A 111 1.59 0.28 -12.93
CA ALA A 111 0.36 -0.46 -12.73
C ALA A 111 -0.83 0.28 -13.33
N GLU A 112 -1.77 -0.50 -13.87
CA GLU A 112 -3.05 -0.01 -14.37
C GLU A 112 -4.14 -0.20 -13.32
N SER A 113 -5.01 0.82 -13.17
CA SER A 113 -6.15 0.71 -12.25
C SER A 113 -7.11 -0.39 -12.70
N GLY A 114 -7.42 -1.31 -11.77
CA GLY A 114 -8.23 -2.50 -12.05
C GLY A 114 -7.45 -3.68 -12.63
N GLY A 115 -6.19 -3.49 -13.03
CA GLY A 115 -5.25 -4.54 -13.43
C GLY A 115 -4.51 -5.12 -12.22
N GLN A 116 -3.51 -4.40 -11.70
CA GLN A 116 -2.65 -4.85 -10.60
C GLN A 116 -3.02 -4.22 -9.26
N MET A 117 -3.69 -3.07 -9.29
CA MET A 117 -4.19 -2.37 -8.11
C MET A 117 -5.38 -1.48 -8.51
N PHE A 118 -6.08 -0.91 -7.53
CA PHE A 118 -6.95 0.22 -7.78
C PHE A 118 -6.23 1.53 -7.49
N ILE A 119 -6.42 2.54 -8.35
CA ILE A 119 -5.86 3.88 -8.21
C ILE A 119 -7.02 4.86 -8.18
N GLU A 120 -7.25 5.50 -7.02
CA GLU A 120 -8.36 6.39 -6.76
C GLU A 120 -7.88 7.57 -5.90
N ASP A 121 -8.10 8.80 -6.36
CA ASP A 121 -7.74 10.00 -5.62
C ASP A 121 -8.91 10.59 -4.82
N ASP A 122 -10.13 10.24 -5.21
CA ASP A 122 -11.35 10.62 -4.49
C ASP A 122 -11.58 9.70 -3.28
N PRO A 123 -11.80 10.26 -2.07
CA PRO A 123 -11.97 9.47 -0.85
C PRO A 123 -13.14 8.48 -0.88
N GLU A 124 -14.26 8.86 -1.50
CA GLU A 124 -15.45 7.99 -1.58
C GLU A 124 -15.19 6.82 -2.53
N ALA A 125 -14.59 7.10 -3.71
CA ALA A 125 -14.17 6.07 -4.65
C ALA A 125 -13.12 5.14 -4.03
N PHE A 126 -12.13 5.67 -3.34
CA PHE A 126 -11.12 4.89 -2.61
C PHE A 126 -11.77 3.95 -1.59
N ALA A 127 -12.64 4.49 -0.73
CA ALA A 127 -13.36 3.69 0.27
C ALA A 127 -14.21 2.61 -0.39
N HIS A 128 -14.89 2.92 -1.50
CA HIS A 128 -15.69 1.96 -2.26
C HIS A 128 -14.82 0.79 -2.77
N ARG A 129 -13.63 1.06 -3.35
CA ARG A 129 -12.71 0.01 -3.79
C ARG A 129 -12.23 -0.87 -2.64
N VAL A 130 -11.94 -0.28 -1.48
CA VAL A 130 -11.57 -1.07 -0.29
C VAL A 130 -12.72 -1.99 0.12
N VAL A 131 -13.96 -1.50 0.17
CA VAL A 131 -15.15 -2.30 0.50
C VAL A 131 -15.38 -3.41 -0.54
N GLU A 132 -15.26 -3.10 -1.82
CA GLU A 132 -15.38 -4.06 -2.92
C GLU A 132 -14.40 -5.23 -2.73
N LEU A 133 -13.13 -4.94 -2.44
CA LEU A 133 -12.11 -5.95 -2.16
C LEU A 133 -12.42 -6.76 -0.90
N LEU A 134 -12.83 -6.11 0.18
CA LEU A 134 -13.17 -6.80 1.43
C LEU A 134 -14.32 -7.81 1.27
N ARG A 135 -15.26 -7.56 0.34
CA ARG A 135 -16.44 -8.38 0.06
C ARG A 135 -16.26 -9.40 -1.07
N ASN A 136 -15.28 -9.18 -1.96
CA ASN A 136 -15.09 -10.02 -3.14
C ASN A 136 -13.75 -10.75 -3.11
N GLU A 137 -13.77 -11.97 -2.61
CA GLU A 137 -12.57 -12.81 -2.48
C GLU A 137 -11.93 -13.16 -3.83
N GLY A 138 -12.75 -13.37 -4.87
CA GLY A 138 -12.25 -13.65 -6.22
C GLY A 138 -11.49 -12.46 -6.81
N LEU A 139 -12.00 -11.25 -6.62
CA LEU A 139 -11.34 -10.01 -7.04
C LEU A 139 -10.04 -9.77 -6.25
N CYS A 140 -10.07 -10.00 -4.92
CA CYS A 140 -8.88 -9.95 -4.08
C CYS A 140 -7.76 -10.83 -4.62
N ARG A 141 -8.09 -12.10 -4.87
CA ARG A 141 -7.12 -13.08 -5.37
C ARG A 141 -6.57 -12.66 -6.72
N ARG A 142 -7.43 -12.31 -7.66
CA ARG A 142 -7.00 -11.88 -9.02
C ARG A 142 -6.05 -10.69 -8.95
N LEU A 143 -6.41 -9.61 -8.24
CA LEU A 143 -5.56 -8.42 -8.15
C LEU A 143 -4.26 -8.70 -7.39
N GLY A 144 -4.30 -9.51 -6.33
CA GLY A 144 -3.12 -9.91 -5.59
C GLY A 144 -2.14 -10.73 -6.43
N ASP A 145 -2.65 -11.69 -7.22
CA ASP A 145 -1.83 -12.52 -8.11
C ASP A 145 -1.19 -11.68 -9.23
N GLU A 146 -1.95 -10.75 -9.84
CA GLU A 146 -1.43 -9.84 -10.86
C GLU A 146 -0.38 -8.87 -10.28
N ALA A 147 -0.63 -8.31 -9.08
CA ALA A 147 0.32 -7.47 -8.39
C ALA A 147 1.63 -8.23 -8.10
N ARG A 148 1.54 -9.45 -7.57
CA ARG A 148 2.72 -10.27 -7.30
C ARG A 148 3.48 -10.63 -8.57
N ARG A 149 2.79 -10.97 -9.66
CA ARG A 149 3.42 -11.24 -10.95
C ARG A 149 4.22 -10.03 -11.42
N MET A 150 3.62 -8.83 -11.42
CA MET A 150 4.32 -7.60 -11.79
C MET A 150 5.54 -7.34 -10.88
N ALA A 151 5.44 -7.57 -9.57
CA ALA A 151 6.58 -7.40 -8.67
C ALA A 151 7.76 -8.30 -9.06
N VAL A 152 7.50 -9.56 -9.40
CA VAL A 152 8.54 -10.51 -9.83
C VAL A 152 9.10 -10.13 -11.20
N ASP A 153 8.24 -9.82 -12.16
CA ASP A 153 8.64 -9.60 -13.56
C ASP A 153 9.37 -8.27 -13.77
N CYS A 154 9.02 -7.23 -12.99
CA CYS A 154 9.54 -5.88 -13.21
C CYS A 154 10.52 -5.40 -12.14
N PHE A 155 10.47 -5.96 -10.93
CA PHE A 155 11.19 -5.41 -9.76
C PHE A 155 12.03 -6.43 -9.00
N SER A 156 12.25 -7.64 -9.55
CA SER A 156 13.19 -8.60 -8.96
C SER A 156 14.63 -8.09 -9.08
N TRP A 157 15.51 -8.60 -8.24
CA TRP A 157 16.95 -8.31 -8.31
C TRP A 157 17.56 -8.75 -9.64
N GLU A 158 17.11 -9.90 -10.17
CA GLU A 158 17.52 -10.42 -11.47
C GLU A 158 17.21 -9.41 -12.56
N LYS A 159 15.97 -8.86 -12.54
CA LYS A 159 15.57 -7.85 -13.54
C LYS A 159 16.35 -6.55 -13.39
N GLY A 160 16.65 -6.14 -12.18
CA GLY A 160 17.51 -4.97 -11.92
C GLY A 160 18.92 -5.15 -12.49
N VAL A 161 19.51 -6.33 -12.33
CA VAL A 161 20.85 -6.67 -12.88
C VAL A 161 20.80 -6.68 -14.41
N GLU A 162 19.82 -7.34 -15.04
CA GLU A 162 19.67 -7.34 -16.51
C GLU A 162 19.61 -5.91 -17.08
N LEU A 163 18.81 -5.03 -16.46
CA LEU A 163 18.71 -3.64 -16.92
C LEU A 163 20.02 -2.87 -16.76
N LEU A 164 20.76 -3.10 -15.67
CA LEU A 164 22.06 -2.49 -15.47
C LEU A 164 23.07 -2.96 -16.50
N GLU A 165 23.11 -4.26 -16.79
CA GLU A 165 24.00 -4.84 -17.80
C GLU A 165 23.71 -4.25 -19.19
N GLN A 166 22.44 -4.12 -19.57
CA GLN A 166 22.03 -3.50 -20.83
C GLN A 166 22.55 -2.06 -20.97
N VAL A 167 22.36 -1.24 -19.92
CA VAL A 167 22.84 0.15 -19.91
C VAL A 167 24.37 0.21 -20.04
N LEU A 168 25.09 -0.67 -19.35
CA LEU A 168 26.55 -0.72 -19.43
C LEU A 168 27.04 -1.13 -20.83
N GLU A 169 26.38 -2.10 -21.46
CA GLU A 169 26.69 -2.52 -22.83
C GLU A 169 26.46 -1.38 -23.86
N GLU A 170 25.34 -0.66 -23.74
CA GLU A 170 25.03 0.51 -24.57
C GLU A 170 26.11 1.58 -24.45
N VAL A 171 26.48 1.95 -23.23
CA VAL A 171 27.54 2.97 -22.99
C VAL A 171 28.89 2.54 -23.56
N LEU A 172 29.25 1.25 -23.45
CA LEU A 172 30.51 0.72 -23.98
C LEU A 172 30.50 0.64 -25.51
N ALA A 173 29.35 0.51 -26.13
CA ALA A 173 29.22 0.45 -27.59
C ALA A 173 29.30 1.85 -28.26
N GLU A 174 29.00 2.92 -27.52
CA GLU A 174 29.05 4.31 -27.99
C GLU A 174 30.43 4.98 -27.83
N GLY A 175 31.37 4.38 -27.15
CA GLY A 175 32.74 4.90 -26.87
C GLY A 175 33.82 4.23 -27.68
#